data_a8905e252e20d484973863090c930f37
#
_entry.id   a8905e252e20d484973863090c930f37
#
_cell.length_a   1.000
_cell.length_b   1.000
_cell.length_c   1.000
_cell.angle_alpha   90.00
_cell.angle_beta   90.00
_cell.angle_gamma   90.00
#
_symmetry.space_group_name_H-M   'P 1'
#
loop_
_entity.id
_entity.type
_entity.pdbx_description
1 polymer ?
#
loop_
_entity_poly.entity_id
_entity_poly.type
_entity_poly.pdbx_seq_one_letter_code
_entity_poly.pdbx_strand_id
1 'polypeptide(L)'
;MFTMGKYILVLFFFSYIYQFDGVQIDSPPVVLWHGMGDSCCFSFSLGGIKKLIENRIPNIYVYSIRLGNNEIEDVENSYFGNINEQIQEVCQQLSKNERLKNGYNAIGFSQGAQFLRAVIQRCPNPPVKNFISLGGQHQGVFGLPNCGTLKPKICNYITRMIKYGAYLQTVQGKFIQATYWHDPYQEEEYKKKSMFMADINNERYINETYKENLQRLRTMVLVKFTNDTIVKPTETELFGFYKPGQGSLIQTLEQSDLYRERTKTITRTITKMFLHILFASRFLHPAFLCSCIFNAK
;
A
#
# COMPACT_ATOMS: atom_id res chain seq x y z
N MET A 1 -48.99 52.29 0.06
CA MET A 1 -48.61 51.75 -1.28
C MET A 1 -47.09 51.86 -1.43
N PHE A 2 -46.38 51.12 -0.67
CA PHE A 2 -44.92 50.94 -0.77
C PHE A 2 -44.59 49.64 -0.05
N THR A 3 -43.97 48.66 -0.70
CA THR A 3 -43.07 47.59 -0.20
C THR A 3 -43.22 46.23 -0.89
N MET A 4 -43.72 46.11 -2.12
CA MET A 4 -43.68 44.81 -2.83
C MET A 4 -42.54 44.69 -3.84
N GLY A 5 -41.79 45.75 -4.16
CA GLY A 5 -40.74 45.70 -5.19
C GLY A 5 -39.37 45.21 -4.72
N LYS A 6 -39.08 45.23 -3.39
CA LYS A 6 -37.74 44.86 -2.88
C LYS A 6 -37.53 43.34 -2.65
N TYR A 7 -38.59 42.59 -2.45
CA TYR A 7 -38.49 41.13 -2.20
C TYR A 7 -38.41 40.31 -3.49
N ILE A 8 -38.88 40.81 -4.61
CA ILE A 8 -38.81 40.12 -5.89
C ILE A 8 -37.39 40.14 -6.45
N LEU A 9 -36.60 41.19 -6.23
CA LEU A 9 -35.20 41.26 -6.65
C LEU A 9 -34.27 40.33 -5.84
N VAL A 10 -34.57 40.10 -4.57
CA VAL A 10 -33.78 39.18 -3.70
C VAL A 10 -34.05 37.72 -4.05
N LEU A 11 -35.27 37.38 -4.46
CA LEU A 11 -35.59 36.00 -4.89
C LEU A 11 -34.97 35.65 -6.26
N PHE A 12 -34.84 36.63 -7.17
CA PHE A 12 -34.13 36.41 -8.44
C PHE A 12 -32.62 36.30 -8.27
N PHE A 13 -32.03 36.97 -7.27
CA PHE A 13 -30.62 36.84 -6.95
C PHE A 13 -30.28 35.47 -6.29
N PHE A 14 -31.18 34.93 -5.47
CA PHE A 14 -31.01 33.60 -4.88
C PHE A 14 -31.23 32.46 -5.88
N SER A 15 -32.07 32.63 -6.90
CA SER A 15 -32.23 31.62 -7.95
C SER A 15 -31.07 31.60 -8.95
N TYR A 16 -30.30 32.70 -9.10
CA TYR A 16 -29.10 32.75 -9.95
C TYR A 16 -27.85 32.16 -9.27
N ILE A 17 -27.83 32.03 -7.94
CA ILE A 17 -26.70 31.46 -7.19
C ILE A 17 -26.80 29.93 -7.11
N TYR A 18 -27.94 29.32 -7.41
CA TYR A 18 -28.14 27.87 -7.40
C TYR A 18 -27.97 27.18 -8.74
N GLN A 19 -27.61 27.88 -9.79
CA GLN A 19 -27.10 27.31 -11.05
C GLN A 19 -25.59 27.43 -11.13
N PHE A 20 -24.89 27.05 -10.06
CA PHE A 20 -23.57 26.44 -10.25
C PHE A 20 -23.86 25.05 -10.82
N ASP A 21 -23.74 24.93 -12.13
CA ASP A 21 -23.53 23.64 -12.77
C ASP A 21 -22.50 22.92 -11.92
N GLY A 22 -22.95 21.87 -11.24
CA GLY A 22 -22.08 21.08 -10.42
C GLY A 22 -20.97 20.54 -11.33
N VAL A 23 -19.79 21.15 -11.26
CA VAL A 23 -18.59 20.54 -11.80
C VAL A 23 -18.53 19.20 -11.12
N GLN A 24 -18.98 18.18 -11.82
CA GLN A 24 -18.87 16.80 -11.36
C GLN A 24 -17.37 16.53 -11.31
N ILE A 25 -16.80 16.74 -10.12
CA ILE A 25 -15.38 16.41 -9.87
C ILE A 25 -15.34 14.89 -9.94
N ASP A 26 -14.99 14.37 -11.12
CA ASP A 26 -14.77 12.95 -11.31
C ASP A 26 -13.69 12.52 -10.32
N SER A 27 -14.10 11.75 -9.30
CA SER A 27 -13.19 11.22 -8.31
C SER A 27 -12.17 10.34 -9.00
N PRO A 28 -10.86 10.53 -8.75
CA PRO A 28 -9.85 9.67 -9.35
C PRO A 28 -10.13 8.20 -9.09
N PRO A 29 -9.92 7.33 -10.07
CA PRO A 29 -10.05 5.88 -9.88
C PRO A 29 -9.27 5.38 -8.68
N VAL A 30 -9.69 4.25 -8.11
CA VAL A 30 -8.99 3.59 -7.01
C VAL A 30 -8.50 2.22 -7.46
N VAL A 31 -7.24 1.93 -7.19
CA VAL A 31 -6.63 0.62 -7.38
C VAL A 31 -6.42 -0.01 -6.02
N LEU A 32 -6.86 -1.26 -5.84
CA LEU A 32 -6.75 -2.03 -4.61
C LEU A 32 -5.82 -3.23 -4.83
N TRP A 33 -5.01 -3.58 -3.81
CA TRP A 33 -4.28 -4.85 -3.77
C TRP A 33 -4.36 -5.47 -2.39
N HIS A 34 -4.75 -6.75 -2.36
CA HIS A 34 -4.99 -7.54 -1.15
C HIS A 34 -3.70 -8.00 -0.45
N GLY A 35 -3.85 -8.49 0.76
CA GLY A 35 -2.78 -9.10 1.56
C GLY A 35 -2.57 -10.58 1.25
N MET A 36 -1.63 -11.19 1.95
CA MET A 36 -1.32 -12.61 1.87
C MET A 36 -2.55 -13.46 2.20
N GLY A 37 -2.88 -14.42 1.33
CA GLY A 37 -3.98 -15.38 1.54
C GLY A 37 -5.38 -14.83 1.27
N ASP A 38 -5.49 -13.62 0.73
CA ASP A 38 -6.74 -13.00 0.29
C ASP A 38 -6.81 -12.98 -1.25
N SER A 39 -7.89 -12.46 -1.80
CA SER A 39 -8.12 -12.28 -3.23
C SER A 39 -8.81 -10.95 -3.51
N CYS A 40 -8.68 -10.48 -4.76
CA CYS A 40 -9.36 -9.30 -5.31
C CYS A 40 -10.83 -9.20 -4.92
N CYS A 41 -11.50 -10.35 -4.76
CA CYS A 41 -12.91 -10.45 -5.12
C CYS A 41 -13.78 -11.05 -3.99
N PHE A 42 -13.19 -11.56 -2.91
CA PHE A 42 -13.96 -12.12 -1.79
C PHE A 42 -14.81 -11.04 -1.11
N SER A 43 -16.12 -11.27 -1.09
CA SER A 43 -17.12 -10.32 -0.57
C SER A 43 -16.96 -10.01 0.93
N PHE A 44 -16.33 -10.92 1.67
CA PHE A 44 -16.02 -10.76 3.11
C PHE A 44 -14.66 -10.08 3.36
N SER A 45 -13.89 -9.76 2.33
CA SER A 45 -12.57 -9.14 2.39
C SER A 45 -12.43 -8.01 1.36
N LEU A 46 -11.44 -8.04 0.46
CA LEU A 46 -11.15 -6.94 -0.46
C LEU A 46 -12.31 -6.60 -1.40
N GLY A 47 -13.07 -7.61 -1.86
CA GLY A 47 -14.28 -7.37 -2.65
C GLY A 47 -15.38 -6.62 -1.86
N GLY A 48 -15.44 -6.81 -0.54
CA GLY A 48 -16.30 -6.02 0.35
C GLY A 48 -15.84 -4.57 0.47
N ILE A 49 -14.53 -4.34 0.56
CA ILE A 49 -13.93 -2.99 0.58
C ILE A 49 -14.19 -2.27 -0.76
N LYS A 50 -14.02 -2.97 -1.88
CA LYS A 50 -14.37 -2.42 -3.20
C LYS A 50 -15.81 -1.93 -3.23
N LYS A 51 -16.78 -2.77 -2.87
CA LYS A 51 -18.20 -2.41 -2.82
C LYS A 51 -18.47 -1.24 -1.86
N LEU A 52 -17.77 -1.20 -0.72
CA LEU A 52 -17.91 -0.10 0.23
C LEU A 52 -17.51 1.23 -0.40
N ILE A 53 -16.39 1.27 -1.13
CA ILE A 53 -15.92 2.48 -1.81
C ILE A 53 -16.90 2.88 -2.90
N GLU A 54 -17.34 1.94 -3.74
CA GLU A 54 -18.30 2.16 -4.83
C GLU A 54 -19.64 2.70 -4.32
N ASN A 55 -20.11 2.20 -3.18
CA ASN A 55 -21.36 2.66 -2.57
C ASN A 55 -21.27 4.05 -1.92
N ARG A 56 -20.07 4.47 -1.50
CA ARG A 56 -19.85 5.75 -0.82
C ARG A 56 -19.55 6.90 -1.76
N ILE A 57 -19.03 6.60 -2.92
CA ILE A 57 -18.56 7.59 -3.89
C ILE A 57 -19.24 7.37 -5.21
N PRO A 58 -20.20 8.25 -5.57
CA PRO A 58 -20.89 8.13 -6.84
C PRO A 58 -19.92 8.07 -8.03
N ASN A 59 -20.17 7.17 -8.96
CA ASN A 59 -19.45 7.00 -10.22
C ASN A 59 -17.94 6.69 -10.11
N ILE A 60 -17.43 6.36 -8.91
CA ILE A 60 -16.02 5.98 -8.76
C ILE A 60 -15.73 4.65 -9.48
N TYR A 61 -14.59 4.59 -10.13
CA TYR A 61 -14.07 3.35 -10.66
C TYR A 61 -13.09 2.71 -9.67
N VAL A 62 -13.36 1.48 -9.27
CA VAL A 62 -12.49 0.71 -8.38
C VAL A 62 -11.97 -0.52 -9.12
N TYR A 63 -10.66 -0.57 -9.32
CA TYR A 63 -9.96 -1.70 -9.89
C TYR A 63 -9.27 -2.50 -8.79
N SER A 64 -9.68 -3.73 -8.57
CA SER A 64 -9.02 -4.65 -7.65
C SER A 64 -8.06 -5.54 -8.43
N ILE A 65 -6.77 -5.45 -8.12
CA ILE A 65 -5.72 -6.24 -8.76
C ILE A 65 -5.95 -7.72 -8.50
N ARG A 66 -5.87 -8.53 -9.56
CA ARG A 66 -5.92 -9.97 -9.51
C ARG A 66 -4.75 -10.56 -10.29
N LEU A 67 -4.08 -11.52 -9.71
CA LEU A 67 -3.05 -12.33 -10.34
C LEU A 67 -3.60 -13.72 -10.63
N GLY A 68 -3.52 -14.16 -11.89
CA GLY A 68 -4.14 -15.41 -12.34
C GLY A 68 -5.55 -15.22 -12.88
N ASN A 69 -6.21 -16.33 -13.19
CA ASN A 69 -7.47 -16.35 -13.94
C ASN A 69 -8.72 -16.36 -13.04
N ASN A 70 -8.58 -16.73 -11.76
CA ASN A 70 -9.64 -16.85 -10.79
C ASN A 70 -9.16 -16.51 -9.37
N GLU A 71 -10.08 -16.48 -8.39
CA GLU A 71 -9.79 -16.13 -7.00
C GLU A 71 -8.86 -17.13 -6.32
N ILE A 72 -8.88 -18.41 -6.70
CA ILE A 72 -8.03 -19.44 -6.10
C ILE A 72 -6.58 -19.21 -6.54
N GLU A 73 -6.36 -18.99 -7.84
CA GLU A 73 -5.03 -18.65 -8.36
C GLU A 73 -4.51 -17.34 -7.78
N ASP A 74 -5.38 -16.34 -7.58
CA ASP A 74 -5.02 -15.07 -6.96
C ASP A 74 -4.53 -15.27 -5.51
N VAL A 75 -5.22 -16.11 -4.73
CA VAL A 75 -4.77 -16.54 -3.39
C VAL A 75 -3.44 -17.27 -3.47
N GLU A 76 -3.28 -18.22 -4.37
CA GLU A 76 -2.04 -18.99 -4.54
C GLU A 76 -0.86 -18.09 -4.91
N ASN A 77 -1.07 -17.13 -5.82
CA ASN A 77 -0.08 -16.14 -6.21
C ASN A 77 0.33 -15.19 -5.07
N SER A 78 -0.47 -15.08 -4.00
CA SER A 78 -0.07 -14.37 -2.79
C SER A 78 0.98 -15.12 -1.95
N TYR A 79 1.17 -16.39 -2.20
CA TYR A 79 2.15 -17.25 -1.51
C TYR A 79 3.31 -17.66 -2.42
N PHE A 80 3.02 -17.90 -3.70
CA PHE A 80 3.93 -18.55 -4.63
C PHE A 80 4.19 -17.68 -5.86
N GLY A 81 5.38 -17.86 -6.42
CA GLY A 81 5.81 -17.18 -7.64
C GLY A 81 6.98 -16.24 -7.44
N ASN A 82 7.31 -15.53 -8.50
CA ASN A 82 8.35 -14.51 -8.51
C ASN A 82 7.71 -13.13 -8.39
N ILE A 83 7.96 -12.44 -7.29
CA ILE A 83 7.35 -11.12 -7.04
C ILE A 83 7.72 -10.09 -8.12
N ASN A 84 8.92 -10.15 -8.67
CA ASN A 84 9.33 -9.18 -9.69
C ASN A 84 8.54 -9.37 -10.99
N GLU A 85 8.21 -10.62 -11.36
CA GLU A 85 7.34 -10.94 -12.49
C GLU A 85 5.89 -10.50 -12.20
N GLN A 86 5.39 -10.76 -10.99
CA GLN A 86 4.06 -10.31 -10.58
C GLN A 86 3.92 -8.78 -10.61
N ILE A 87 4.92 -8.04 -10.13
CA ILE A 87 4.94 -6.57 -10.23
C ILE A 87 4.92 -6.13 -11.69
N GLN A 88 5.71 -6.77 -12.56
CA GLN A 88 5.72 -6.45 -13.98
C GLN A 88 4.37 -6.73 -14.65
N GLU A 89 3.72 -7.84 -14.32
CA GLU A 89 2.38 -8.17 -14.79
C GLU A 89 1.36 -7.10 -14.35
N VAL A 90 1.38 -6.70 -13.07
CA VAL A 90 0.50 -5.65 -12.56
C VAL A 90 0.76 -4.31 -13.25
N CYS A 91 2.02 -3.95 -13.50
CA CYS A 91 2.34 -2.76 -14.27
C CYS A 91 1.72 -2.79 -15.68
N GLN A 92 1.73 -3.94 -16.32
CA GLN A 92 1.09 -4.12 -17.63
C GLN A 92 -0.44 -4.07 -17.54
N GLN A 93 -1.04 -4.68 -16.51
CA GLN A 93 -2.50 -4.60 -16.29
C GLN A 93 -2.94 -3.14 -16.12
N LEU A 94 -2.23 -2.38 -15.29
CA LEU A 94 -2.56 -0.98 -15.00
C LEU A 94 -2.34 -0.07 -16.22
N SER A 95 -1.25 -0.28 -16.98
CA SER A 95 -0.94 0.52 -18.18
C SER A 95 -1.94 0.33 -19.32
N LYS A 96 -2.53 -0.87 -19.44
CA LYS A 96 -3.55 -1.20 -20.44
C LYS A 96 -4.96 -0.74 -20.04
N ASN A 97 -5.17 -0.31 -18.80
CA ASN A 97 -6.48 0.10 -18.31
C ASN A 97 -6.75 1.57 -18.62
N GLU A 98 -7.50 1.83 -19.70
CA GLU A 98 -7.85 3.18 -20.17
C GLU A 98 -8.49 4.08 -19.11
N ARG A 99 -9.21 3.47 -18.14
CA ARG A 99 -9.83 4.25 -17.07
C ARG A 99 -8.82 4.79 -16.05
N LEU A 100 -7.58 4.29 -16.05
CA LEU A 100 -6.51 4.73 -15.15
C LEU A 100 -5.55 5.74 -15.79
N LYS A 101 -5.63 5.99 -17.08
CA LYS A 101 -4.65 6.79 -17.84
C LYS A 101 -4.37 8.18 -17.26
N ASN A 102 -5.36 8.81 -16.63
CA ASN A 102 -5.24 10.13 -16.02
C ASN A 102 -4.75 10.07 -14.55
N GLY A 103 -4.31 8.89 -14.11
CA GLY A 103 -3.83 8.63 -12.76
C GLY A 103 -4.92 8.15 -11.81
N TYR A 104 -4.50 7.52 -10.72
CA TYR A 104 -5.36 6.84 -9.76
C TYR A 104 -4.85 6.98 -8.33
N ASN A 105 -5.70 6.64 -7.36
CA ASN A 105 -5.34 6.47 -5.96
C ASN A 105 -5.07 4.97 -5.71
N ALA A 106 -4.00 4.63 -4.99
CA ALA A 106 -3.63 3.27 -4.68
C ALA A 106 -3.88 2.96 -3.20
N ILE A 107 -4.52 1.84 -2.90
CA ILE A 107 -4.74 1.35 -1.53
C ILE A 107 -4.27 -0.10 -1.45
N GLY A 108 -3.27 -0.35 -0.62
CA GLY A 108 -2.73 -1.69 -0.41
C GLY A 108 -2.93 -2.18 1.02
N PHE A 109 -3.14 -3.48 1.14
CA PHE A 109 -3.34 -4.15 2.41
C PHE A 109 -2.17 -5.09 2.69
N SER A 110 -1.46 -4.91 3.83
CA SER A 110 -0.36 -5.77 4.24
C SER A 110 0.66 -5.97 3.10
N GLN A 111 0.87 -7.19 2.64
CA GLN A 111 1.72 -7.54 1.49
C GLN A 111 1.40 -6.71 0.23
N GLY A 112 0.13 -6.49 -0.10
CA GLY A 112 -0.28 -5.70 -1.25
C GLY A 112 0.13 -4.23 -1.14
N ALA A 113 0.29 -3.70 0.07
CA ALA A 113 0.76 -2.32 0.27
C ALA A 113 2.24 -2.17 -0.13
N GLN A 114 3.12 -3.08 0.30
CA GLN A 114 4.52 -3.02 -0.14
C GLN A 114 4.66 -3.29 -1.65
N PHE A 115 3.81 -4.13 -2.23
CA PHE A 115 3.83 -4.41 -3.67
C PHE A 115 3.35 -3.20 -4.48
N LEU A 116 2.30 -2.50 -4.06
CA LEU A 116 1.90 -1.23 -4.68
C LEU A 116 2.98 -0.16 -4.57
N ARG A 117 3.75 -0.13 -3.46
CA ARG A 117 4.92 0.75 -3.39
C ARG A 117 5.94 0.40 -4.47
N ALA A 118 6.20 -0.88 -4.72
CA ALA A 118 7.10 -1.29 -5.79
C ALA A 118 6.54 -0.93 -7.19
N VAL A 119 5.24 -1.05 -7.40
CA VAL A 119 4.58 -0.57 -8.64
C VAL A 119 4.81 0.92 -8.83
N ILE A 120 4.59 1.73 -7.78
CA ILE A 120 4.82 3.18 -7.83
C ILE A 120 6.27 3.51 -8.18
N GLN A 121 7.23 2.78 -7.59
CA GLN A 121 8.65 3.00 -7.81
C GLN A 121 9.10 2.60 -9.22
N ARG A 122 8.57 1.49 -9.76
CA ARG A 122 9.05 0.88 -11.01
C ARG A 122 8.23 1.28 -12.23
N CYS A 123 6.96 1.63 -12.06
CA CYS A 123 6.00 1.82 -13.14
C CYS A 123 5.29 3.17 -13.02
N PRO A 124 5.92 4.27 -13.50
CA PRO A 124 5.41 5.62 -13.29
C PRO A 124 4.14 5.96 -14.10
N ASN A 125 3.72 5.08 -15.00
CA ASN A 125 2.56 5.27 -15.87
C ASN A 125 1.62 4.06 -15.84
N PRO A 126 0.31 4.27 -15.61
CA PRO A 126 -0.34 5.56 -15.28
C PRO A 126 0.08 6.07 -13.88
N PRO A 127 0.09 7.41 -13.65
CA PRO A 127 0.64 7.98 -12.42
C PRO A 127 -0.25 7.72 -11.21
N VAL A 128 0.36 7.34 -10.09
CA VAL A 128 -0.31 7.26 -8.80
C VAL A 128 -0.38 8.65 -8.17
N LYS A 129 -1.58 9.09 -7.79
CA LYS A 129 -1.80 10.40 -7.16
C LYS A 129 -1.59 10.33 -5.65
N ASN A 130 -2.29 9.41 -5.00
CA ASN A 130 -2.19 9.19 -3.56
C ASN A 130 -2.01 7.70 -3.29
N PHE A 131 -1.22 7.36 -2.28
CA PHE A 131 -0.99 6.00 -1.85
C PHE A 131 -1.37 5.82 -0.38
N ILE A 132 -2.20 4.81 -0.10
CA ILE A 132 -2.59 4.45 1.26
C ILE A 132 -2.10 3.02 1.52
N SER A 133 -1.22 2.89 2.49
CA SER A 133 -0.68 1.62 2.97
C SER A 133 -1.34 1.25 4.29
N LEU A 134 -2.01 0.13 4.31
CA LEU A 134 -2.70 -0.42 5.48
C LEU A 134 -1.94 -1.66 5.94
N GLY A 135 -1.13 -1.53 7.00
CA GLY A 135 -0.34 -2.63 7.54
C GLY A 135 0.78 -3.13 6.61
N GLY A 136 1.31 -2.27 5.75
CA GLY A 136 2.34 -2.66 4.78
C GLY A 136 3.72 -2.78 5.41
N GLN A 137 4.37 -3.94 5.31
CA GLN A 137 5.69 -4.24 5.89
C GLN A 137 6.83 -3.65 5.05
N HIS A 138 7.04 -2.36 5.13
CA HIS A 138 7.92 -1.59 4.24
C HIS A 138 9.43 -1.82 4.44
N GLN A 139 9.84 -2.33 5.61
CA GLN A 139 11.20 -2.76 5.92
C GLN A 139 11.34 -4.29 5.93
N GLY A 140 10.30 -5.01 5.49
CA GLY A 140 10.24 -6.45 5.56
C GLY A 140 9.77 -6.95 6.92
N VAL A 141 9.99 -8.24 7.18
CA VAL A 141 9.60 -8.91 8.42
C VAL A 141 10.73 -9.78 8.95
N PHE A 142 10.80 -9.90 10.28
CA PHE A 142 11.66 -10.83 10.98
C PHE A 142 10.93 -11.43 12.18
N GLY A 143 10.99 -12.76 12.30
CA GLY A 143 10.26 -13.48 13.32
C GLY A 143 9.10 -14.29 12.75
N LEU A 144 8.71 -15.32 13.49
CA LEU A 144 7.54 -16.12 13.12
C LEU A 144 6.26 -15.35 13.45
N PRO A 145 5.28 -15.31 12.54
CA PRO A 145 3.96 -14.81 12.87
C PRO A 145 3.34 -15.64 13.98
N ASN A 146 2.36 -15.09 14.69
CA ASN A 146 1.64 -15.86 15.71
C ASN A 146 0.85 -17.00 15.04
N CYS A 147 1.43 -18.20 15.11
CA CYS A 147 0.87 -19.41 14.47
C CYS A 147 -0.48 -19.84 15.03
N GLY A 148 -0.87 -19.37 16.22
CA GLY A 148 -2.21 -19.62 16.76
C GLY A 148 -3.33 -18.90 16.02
N THR A 149 -3.00 -17.86 15.24
CA THR A 149 -3.96 -17.09 14.42
C THR A 149 -3.91 -17.46 12.93
N LEU A 150 -2.88 -18.19 12.49
CA LEU A 150 -2.72 -18.63 11.10
C LEU A 150 -3.19 -20.07 10.93
N LYS A 151 -3.65 -20.41 9.72
CA LYS A 151 -3.88 -21.81 9.36
C LYS A 151 -2.56 -22.60 9.52
N PRO A 152 -2.57 -23.80 10.14
CA PRO A 152 -1.36 -24.59 10.41
C PRO A 152 -0.48 -24.84 9.18
N LYS A 153 -1.08 -25.02 8.00
CA LYS A 153 -0.35 -25.18 6.74
C LYS A 153 0.50 -23.97 6.38
N ILE A 154 -0.02 -22.77 6.59
CA ILE A 154 0.69 -21.50 6.31
C ILE A 154 1.85 -21.33 7.26
N CYS A 155 1.65 -21.60 8.56
CA CYS A 155 2.70 -21.49 9.54
C CYS A 155 3.85 -22.48 9.29
N ASN A 156 3.52 -23.74 9.00
CA ASN A 156 4.50 -24.76 8.63
C ASN A 156 5.28 -24.35 7.38
N TYR A 157 4.60 -23.72 6.43
CA TYR A 157 5.21 -23.22 5.21
C TYR A 157 6.25 -22.12 5.48
N ILE A 158 5.89 -21.09 6.26
CA ILE A 158 6.80 -20.01 6.62
C ILE A 158 8.00 -20.55 7.41
N THR A 159 7.77 -21.45 8.36
CA THR A 159 8.82 -22.10 9.13
C THR A 159 9.80 -22.89 8.24
N ARG A 160 9.27 -23.62 7.27
CA ARG A 160 10.10 -24.36 6.29
C ARG A 160 10.92 -23.43 5.43
N MET A 161 10.32 -22.35 4.92
CA MET A 161 11.00 -21.33 4.12
C MET A 161 12.21 -20.76 4.87
N ILE A 162 12.04 -20.37 6.14
CA ILE A 162 13.11 -19.85 6.96
C ILE A 162 14.20 -20.91 7.17
N LYS A 163 13.81 -22.16 7.45
CA LYS A 163 14.74 -23.29 7.66
C LYS A 163 15.59 -23.62 6.42
N TYR A 164 15.06 -23.44 5.22
CA TYR A 164 15.77 -23.74 3.97
C TYR A 164 16.62 -22.57 3.45
N GLY A 165 16.59 -21.43 4.13
CA GLY A 165 17.36 -20.24 3.79
C GLY A 165 16.59 -19.26 2.93
N ALA A 166 16.00 -18.26 3.57
CA ALA A 166 15.17 -17.25 2.90
C ALA A 166 15.89 -16.48 1.78
N TYR A 167 17.23 -16.41 1.83
CA TYR A 167 18.02 -15.66 0.84
C TYR A 167 18.52 -16.52 -0.34
N LEU A 168 18.17 -17.79 -0.42
CA LEU A 168 18.45 -18.57 -1.61
C LEU A 168 17.58 -18.10 -2.77
N GLN A 169 18.17 -17.86 -3.94
CA GLN A 169 17.43 -17.43 -5.14
C GLN A 169 16.30 -18.38 -5.50
N THR A 170 16.51 -19.69 -5.36
CA THR A 170 15.47 -20.70 -5.61
C THR A 170 14.30 -20.63 -4.63
N VAL A 171 14.54 -20.15 -3.42
CA VAL A 171 13.50 -19.91 -2.41
C VAL A 171 12.75 -18.60 -2.72
N GLN A 172 13.47 -17.50 -2.91
CA GLN A 172 12.86 -16.21 -3.21
C GLN A 172 12.12 -16.19 -4.56
N GLY A 173 12.59 -16.96 -5.55
CA GLY A 173 11.92 -17.08 -6.85
C GLY A 173 10.64 -17.92 -6.84
N LYS A 174 10.34 -18.60 -5.72
CA LYS A 174 9.15 -19.46 -5.59
C LYS A 174 8.22 -19.05 -4.47
N PHE A 175 8.72 -18.33 -3.47
CA PHE A 175 8.02 -18.03 -2.23
C PHE A 175 8.01 -16.53 -1.96
N ILE A 176 6.85 -15.95 -2.10
CA ILE A 176 6.64 -14.50 -1.97
C ILE A 176 7.14 -14.00 -0.60
N GLN A 177 6.86 -14.72 0.50
CA GLN A 177 7.25 -14.31 1.85
C GLN A 177 8.76 -14.26 2.06
N ALA A 178 9.54 -15.05 1.30
CA ALA A 178 11.00 -15.00 1.35
C ALA A 178 11.56 -13.68 0.79
N THR A 179 10.83 -13.04 -0.11
CA THR A 179 11.29 -11.82 -0.81
C THR A 179 11.29 -10.58 0.06
N TYR A 180 10.53 -10.61 1.16
CA TYR A 180 10.49 -9.55 2.16
C TYR A 180 10.93 -10.00 3.57
N TRP A 181 11.60 -11.17 3.65
CA TRP A 181 12.34 -11.55 4.85
C TRP A 181 13.53 -10.63 5.03
N HIS A 182 13.69 -10.08 6.25
CA HIS A 182 14.79 -9.18 6.60
C HIS A 182 15.36 -9.62 7.96
N ASP A 183 16.48 -10.30 7.93
CA ASP A 183 17.14 -10.80 9.13
C ASP A 183 18.14 -9.74 9.67
N PRO A 184 17.84 -9.09 10.81
CA PRO A 184 18.71 -8.06 11.36
C PRO A 184 20.07 -8.60 11.86
N TYR A 185 20.19 -9.90 12.07
CA TYR A 185 21.47 -10.54 12.41
C TYR A 185 22.32 -10.83 11.18
N GLN A 186 21.74 -10.79 9.99
CA GLN A 186 22.39 -11.06 8.72
C GLN A 186 22.20 -9.91 7.72
N GLU A 187 22.37 -8.69 8.21
CA GLU A 187 22.07 -7.46 7.48
C GLU A 187 22.80 -7.37 6.13
N GLU A 188 24.09 -7.72 6.09
CA GLU A 188 24.87 -7.70 4.85
C GLU A 188 24.43 -8.79 3.87
N GLU A 189 23.99 -9.95 4.36
CA GLU A 189 23.41 -10.99 3.52
C GLU A 189 22.06 -10.56 2.95
N TYR A 190 21.22 -9.97 3.79
CA TYR A 190 19.96 -9.37 3.38
C TYR A 190 20.17 -8.34 2.25
N LYS A 191 21.03 -7.33 2.47
CA LYS A 191 21.31 -6.29 1.46
C LYS A 191 21.82 -6.89 0.14
N LYS A 192 22.70 -7.88 0.22
CA LYS A 192 23.30 -8.50 -0.97
C LYS A 192 22.35 -9.43 -1.70
N LYS A 193 21.54 -10.22 -1.01
CA LYS A 193 20.79 -11.35 -1.58
C LYS A 193 19.27 -11.16 -1.65
N SER A 194 18.68 -10.20 -0.92
CA SER A 194 17.25 -9.95 -1.03
C SER A 194 16.89 -9.51 -2.44
N MET A 195 16.07 -10.29 -3.14
CA MET A 195 15.70 -10.03 -4.53
C MET A 195 14.75 -8.85 -4.70
N PHE A 196 14.01 -8.50 -3.64
CA PHE A 196 12.95 -7.52 -3.72
C PHE A 196 13.06 -6.41 -2.66
N MET A 197 13.08 -6.76 -1.36
CA MET A 197 12.99 -5.75 -0.31
C MET A 197 14.18 -4.78 -0.32
N ALA A 198 15.41 -5.30 -0.36
CA ALA A 198 16.61 -4.47 -0.41
C ALA A 198 16.72 -3.63 -1.71
N ASP A 199 16.09 -4.10 -2.81
CA ASP A 199 16.02 -3.34 -4.07
C ASP A 199 15.07 -2.14 -3.92
N ILE A 200 13.81 -2.37 -3.54
CA ILE A 200 12.82 -1.28 -3.43
C ILE A 200 13.12 -0.30 -2.28
N ASN A 201 13.96 -0.70 -1.33
CA ASN A 201 14.47 0.16 -0.27
C ASN A 201 15.76 0.90 -0.67
N ASN A 202 16.30 0.68 -1.88
CA ASN A 202 17.58 1.25 -2.31
C ASN A 202 18.75 0.89 -1.37
N GLU A 203 18.73 -0.29 -0.76
CA GLU A 203 19.73 -0.71 0.23
C GLU A 203 20.93 -1.40 -0.40
N ARG A 204 20.78 -1.89 -1.64
CA ARG A 204 21.86 -2.50 -2.41
C ARG A 204 22.50 -1.48 -3.35
N TYR A 205 21.69 -0.91 -4.20
CA TYR A 205 22.07 0.12 -5.17
C TYR A 205 21.03 1.24 -5.13
N ILE A 206 21.49 2.48 -5.22
CA ILE A 206 20.57 3.63 -5.26
C ILE A 206 20.00 3.75 -6.66
N ASN A 207 18.70 3.59 -6.79
CA ASN A 207 17.94 3.85 -8.00
C ASN A 207 17.20 5.20 -7.82
N GLU A 208 17.74 6.25 -8.43
CA GLU A 208 17.16 7.59 -8.32
C GLU A 208 15.73 7.65 -8.91
N THR A 209 15.44 6.85 -9.93
CA THR A 209 14.09 6.78 -10.52
C THR A 209 13.04 6.30 -9.50
N TYR A 210 13.38 5.32 -8.65
CA TYR A 210 12.48 4.86 -7.57
C TYR A 210 12.11 6.00 -6.63
N LYS A 211 13.09 6.82 -6.33
CA LYS A 211 12.97 7.99 -5.51
C LYS A 211 12.09 9.06 -6.16
N GLU A 212 12.40 9.42 -7.38
CA GLU A 212 11.65 10.42 -8.14
C GLU A 212 10.18 10.01 -8.29
N ASN A 213 9.91 8.74 -8.58
CA ASN A 213 8.55 8.24 -8.73
C ASN A 213 7.75 8.30 -7.42
N LEU A 214 8.36 7.96 -6.27
CA LEU A 214 7.73 8.16 -4.96
C LEU A 214 7.47 9.64 -4.66
N GLN A 215 8.36 10.55 -5.06
CA GLN A 215 8.20 11.99 -4.85
C GLN A 215 7.06 12.61 -5.68
N ARG A 216 6.60 11.94 -6.73
CA ARG A 216 5.44 12.37 -7.54
C ARG A 216 4.12 12.17 -6.81
N LEU A 217 4.08 11.35 -5.78
CA LEU A 217 2.88 11.21 -4.95
C LEU A 217 2.51 12.56 -4.32
N ARG A 218 1.22 12.88 -4.35
CA ARG A 218 0.68 14.02 -3.60
C ARG A 218 0.66 13.72 -2.12
N THR A 219 0.23 12.50 -1.77
CA THR A 219 0.10 12.03 -0.41
C THR A 219 0.44 10.55 -0.34
N MET A 220 1.13 10.16 0.72
CA MET A 220 1.31 8.77 1.12
C MET A 220 0.83 8.64 2.57
N VAL A 221 -0.14 7.79 2.82
CA VAL A 221 -0.68 7.52 4.15
C VAL A 221 -0.21 6.15 4.61
N LEU A 222 0.40 6.09 5.78
CA LEU A 222 0.83 4.85 6.41
C LEU A 222 -0.06 4.58 7.63
N VAL A 223 -0.69 3.42 7.68
CA VAL A 223 -1.53 3.00 8.79
C VAL A 223 -0.89 1.80 9.46
N LYS A 224 -0.59 1.94 10.75
CA LYS A 224 -0.08 0.87 11.60
C LYS A 224 -1.22 0.26 12.42
N PHE A 225 -1.29 -1.07 12.42
CA PHE A 225 -2.19 -1.82 13.28
C PHE A 225 -1.49 -2.14 14.60
N THR A 226 -1.91 -1.52 15.70
CA THR A 226 -1.26 -1.68 17.02
C THR A 226 -1.28 -3.08 17.57
N ASN A 227 -2.28 -3.87 17.20
CA ASN A 227 -2.46 -5.25 17.65
C ASN A 227 -2.15 -6.26 16.53
N ASP A 228 -1.32 -5.88 15.54
CA ASP A 228 -0.90 -6.82 14.51
C ASP A 228 -0.05 -7.94 15.13
N THR A 229 -0.44 -9.17 14.87
CA THR A 229 0.26 -10.39 15.34
C THR A 229 0.94 -11.13 14.21
N ILE A 230 0.79 -10.66 12.98
CA ILE A 230 1.31 -11.28 11.76
C ILE A 230 2.59 -10.56 11.31
N VAL A 231 2.53 -9.23 11.21
CA VAL A 231 3.67 -8.41 10.82
C VAL A 231 4.58 -8.17 12.02
N LYS A 232 5.85 -8.59 11.92
CA LYS A 232 6.87 -8.40 12.96
C LYS A 232 8.17 -7.86 12.37
N PRO A 233 8.72 -6.79 12.96
CA PRO A 233 8.07 -5.92 13.96
C PRO A 233 6.94 -5.12 13.33
N THR A 234 5.94 -4.71 14.12
CA THR A 234 4.82 -3.88 13.61
C THR A 234 5.27 -2.49 13.16
N GLU A 235 6.41 -2.02 13.64
CA GLU A 235 7.05 -0.75 13.26
C GLU A 235 7.42 -0.69 11.78
N THR A 236 7.59 -1.86 11.12
CA THR A 236 7.86 -1.92 9.67
C THR A 236 6.74 -1.30 8.84
N GLU A 237 5.51 -1.26 9.38
CA GLU A 237 4.36 -0.60 8.75
C GLU A 237 4.55 0.92 8.60
N LEU A 238 5.46 1.49 9.42
CA LEU A 238 5.90 2.89 9.40
C LEU A 238 7.39 3.04 9.01
N PHE A 239 7.97 2.07 8.31
CA PHE A 239 9.39 2.01 7.95
C PHE A 239 10.37 1.90 9.14
N GLY A 240 9.90 1.61 10.35
CA GLY A 240 10.77 1.23 11.47
C GLY A 240 11.20 -0.24 11.36
N PHE A 241 12.33 -0.60 11.96
CA PHE A 241 12.79 -1.99 11.97
C PHE A 241 13.76 -2.26 13.14
N TYR A 242 14.14 -3.51 13.31
CA TYR A 242 15.17 -3.86 14.28
C TYR A 242 16.51 -3.22 13.94
N LYS A 243 17.25 -2.78 14.97
CA LYS A 243 18.62 -2.30 14.79
C LYS A 243 19.50 -3.45 14.28
N PRO A 244 20.36 -3.25 13.28
CA PRO A 244 21.29 -4.27 12.82
C PRO A 244 22.08 -4.95 13.95
N GLY A 245 22.26 -6.27 13.86
CA GLY A 245 22.98 -7.09 14.84
C GLY A 245 22.15 -7.59 16.03
N GLN A 246 20.86 -7.24 16.11
CA GLN A 246 20.01 -7.71 17.21
C GLN A 246 18.52 -7.65 16.86
N GLY A 247 17.68 -8.41 17.58
CA GLY A 247 16.25 -8.56 17.26
C GLY A 247 15.29 -8.04 18.34
N SER A 248 15.70 -7.04 19.14
CA SER A 248 14.89 -6.50 20.23
C SER A 248 14.72 -4.97 20.20
N LEU A 249 15.76 -4.23 19.87
CA LEU A 249 15.71 -2.76 19.80
C LEU A 249 15.22 -2.33 18.43
N ILE A 250 14.16 -1.52 18.43
CA ILE A 250 13.59 -0.95 17.22
C ILE A 250 14.23 0.41 16.94
N GLN A 251 14.55 0.66 15.68
CA GLN A 251 14.85 1.98 15.14
C GLN A 251 13.64 2.48 14.37
N THR A 252 13.30 3.76 14.56
CA THR A 252 12.34 4.45 13.68
C THR A 252 12.99 4.70 12.31
N LEU A 253 12.19 5.13 11.33
CA LEU A 253 12.71 5.52 10.03
C LEU A 253 13.82 6.58 10.18
N GLU A 254 13.61 7.60 11.00
CA GLU A 254 14.52 8.73 11.20
C GLU A 254 15.86 8.31 11.84
N GLN A 255 15.85 7.20 12.59
CA GLN A 255 17.03 6.64 13.24
C GLN A 255 17.79 5.68 12.34
N SER A 256 17.17 5.20 11.27
CA SER A 256 17.74 4.21 10.36
C SER A 256 18.71 4.85 9.34
N ASP A 257 19.61 4.02 8.80
CA ASP A 257 20.49 4.43 7.69
C ASP A 257 19.69 4.71 6.42
N LEU A 258 18.52 4.08 6.27
CA LEU A 258 17.57 4.32 5.19
C LEU A 258 17.18 5.82 5.12
N TYR A 259 17.02 6.47 6.25
CA TYR A 259 16.72 7.89 6.34
C TYR A 259 17.95 8.78 6.12
N ARG A 260 19.08 8.43 6.73
CA ARG A 260 20.26 9.29 6.82
C ARG A 260 21.05 9.34 5.53
N GLU A 261 21.29 8.21 4.91
CA GLU A 261 22.21 8.11 3.79
C GLU A 261 21.53 8.03 2.42
N ARG A 262 20.35 7.42 2.34
CA ARG A 262 19.78 6.98 1.07
C ARG A 262 18.44 7.58 0.72
N THR A 263 17.80 8.27 1.64
CA THR A 263 16.43 8.72 1.48
C THR A 263 16.12 10.11 2.00
N LYS A 264 16.97 11.09 1.72
CA LYS A 264 16.47 12.48 1.70
C LYS A 264 15.14 12.59 0.91
N THR A 265 14.73 11.55 0.29
CA THR A 265 13.60 11.36 -0.60
C THR A 265 12.36 10.84 0.06
N ILE A 266 12.43 9.73 0.81
CA ILE A 266 11.28 9.29 1.62
C ILE A 266 10.94 10.42 2.58
N THR A 267 11.94 11.11 3.13
CA THR A 267 11.75 12.28 4.00
C THR A 267 11.01 13.44 3.35
N ARG A 268 11.39 13.87 2.15
CA ARG A 268 10.65 14.96 1.46
C ARG A 268 9.24 14.56 1.08
N THR A 269 9.02 13.29 0.79
CA THR A 269 7.69 12.75 0.53
C THR A 269 6.94 12.60 1.85
N ILE A 270 7.57 12.11 2.93
CA ILE A 270 6.98 11.97 4.27
C ILE A 270 6.74 13.34 4.92
N THR A 271 7.58 14.35 4.75
CA THR A 271 7.31 15.72 5.25
C THR A 271 6.19 16.45 4.50
N LYS A 272 5.87 16.04 3.29
CA LYS A 272 4.60 16.40 2.62
C LYS A 272 3.44 15.50 3.04
N MET A 273 3.73 14.42 3.78
CA MET A 273 2.75 13.42 4.19
C MET A 273 2.21 13.76 5.56
N PHE A 274 0.91 13.87 5.64
CA PHE A 274 0.22 13.75 6.91
C PHE A 274 0.37 12.30 7.40
N LEU A 275 1.31 12.06 8.29
CA LEU A 275 1.45 10.79 8.99
C LEU A 275 0.25 10.65 9.93
N HIS A 276 -0.86 10.16 9.43
CA HIS A 276 -1.97 9.75 10.28
C HIS A 276 -1.64 8.37 10.85
N ILE A 277 -0.93 8.38 12.00
CA ILE A 277 -0.81 7.17 12.83
C ILE A 277 -2.19 6.92 13.41
N LEU A 278 -2.94 6.03 12.80
CA LEU A 278 -4.23 5.58 13.29
C LEU A 278 -4.08 4.21 13.91
N PHE A 279 -4.35 4.19 15.18
CA PHE A 279 -4.48 2.98 15.98
C PHE A 279 -5.82 2.32 15.65
N ALA A 280 -5.85 1.40 14.69
CA ALA A 280 -7.04 0.63 14.38
C ALA A 280 -7.04 -0.67 15.16
N SER A 281 -7.90 -0.77 16.18
CA SER A 281 -8.28 -2.04 16.78
C SER A 281 -9.27 -2.76 15.85
N ARG A 282 -8.86 -3.87 15.29
CA ARG A 282 -9.62 -4.94 14.58
C ARG A 282 -10.53 -4.61 13.40
N PHE A 283 -11.07 -3.39 13.18
CA PHE A 283 -11.88 -3.06 12.01
C PHE A 283 -11.70 -1.60 11.61
N LEU A 284 -11.31 -1.37 10.35
CA LEU A 284 -11.32 -0.05 9.74
C LEU A 284 -12.78 0.43 9.63
N HIS A 285 -13.13 1.44 10.40
CA HIS A 285 -14.45 2.06 10.24
C HIS A 285 -14.57 2.67 8.84
N PRO A 286 -15.68 2.43 8.10
CA PRO A 286 -15.86 2.92 6.73
C PRO A 286 -15.61 4.43 6.53
N ALA A 287 -15.95 5.24 7.53
CA ALA A 287 -15.73 6.70 7.52
C ALA A 287 -14.24 7.07 7.45
N PHE A 288 -13.35 6.19 7.93
CA PHE A 288 -11.92 6.43 7.95
C PHE A 288 -11.29 6.27 6.56
N LEU A 289 -11.59 5.18 5.84
CA LEU A 289 -11.13 4.99 4.46
C LEU A 289 -11.60 6.15 3.57
N CYS A 290 -12.84 6.59 3.76
CA CYS A 290 -13.40 7.71 3.04
C CYS A 290 -12.65 9.03 3.34
N SER A 291 -12.33 9.31 4.60
CA SER A 291 -11.59 10.54 5.00
C SER A 291 -10.17 10.54 4.44
N CYS A 292 -9.45 9.42 4.48
CA CYS A 292 -8.09 9.32 3.93
C CYS A 292 -8.05 9.47 2.40
N ILE A 293 -9.09 9.01 1.70
CA ILE A 293 -9.16 9.09 0.24
C ILE A 293 -9.47 10.53 -0.22
N PHE A 294 -10.25 11.29 0.55
CA PHE A 294 -10.82 12.59 0.11
C PHE A 294 -10.23 13.83 0.78
N ASN A 295 -9.71 13.73 1.99
CA ASN A 295 -9.14 14.88 2.71
C ASN A 295 -7.64 15.05 2.52
N ALA A 296 -7.00 14.27 1.67
CA ALA A 296 -5.63 14.50 1.23
C ALA A 296 -5.62 15.65 0.18
N LYS A 297 -5.86 16.88 0.65
CA LYS A 297 -5.69 18.12 -0.11
C LYS A 297 -4.26 18.61 -0.06
#